data_37408392d54193b1676d53f08abc1b5a
#
_entry.id   37408392d54193b1676d53f08abc1b5a
#
_cell.length_a   1.000
_cell.length_b   1.000
_cell.length_c   1.000
_cell.angle_alpha   90.00
_cell.angle_beta   90.00
_cell.angle_gamma   90.00
#
_symmetry.space_group_name_H-M   'P 1'
#
loop_
_entity.id
_entity.type
_entity.pdbx_description
1 polymer ?
#
loop_
_entity_poly.entity_id
_entity_poly.type
_entity_poly.pdbx_seq_one_letter_code
_entity_poly.pdbx_strand_id
1 'polypeptide(L)'
;FQAVRDWAHLNADGHRLYLPTGEGWFLQNVAPELRHTFRIESGAEVGVWINGQHEPVASTALEMFSADAANVLSAHINNVEVADSALITADFDRSLPWEGFVIKVVDGKLHITAADSHGMAYAFLQLSRLMGVSPWEWWADAQPKKLAGFALPDGYTDRQQPTIPFRGIFINDEDWGLNPWAYLTHEPGLGKGVIGPRTTERIFQLMLRLRANAYWPPMHEVSQPFFLTKGNREVALKYGIYVGGSHCEPMACSTAGEWPRRGKGEYDFVNNRKGVLDFWEERMKEVGRQPILYTIGMRGVHDGAMNGAKTVEQQKTVLDSVFKIQRLMLRQYVNQDITKVPQVFVPYKEVLNVYNAGLKVPDDVTLMWCDDNFGYIRHFPTAEERQRSGGNAIYYHVSYYGKPHDYLWLGTSSPAQLQQQMNLAYDRGIQHEWILNVGDIKPNEYLTELFLDMAWDIDLVRRQGVRGHMQQFLQREFGIKNAVQLTDIMAEYYRLAYECKPEFMGGTRVLEWPVADWETIKGLGWSEKHLRERMAKYDDLSNQVESMFKKVPADKKDEFYQIVKYQVQGAAQLNRKLIM
;
A
#
# COMPACT_ATOMS: atom_id res chain seq x y z
N PHE A 1 -26.47 -21.64 -1.77
CA PHE A 1 -25.07 -21.72 -1.27
C PHE A 1 -24.23 -22.73 -2.01
N GLN A 2 -24.78 -23.91 -2.39
CA GLN A 2 -24.04 -24.91 -3.16
C GLN A 2 -23.75 -24.42 -4.60
N ALA A 3 -24.71 -23.79 -5.24
CA ALA A 3 -24.52 -23.14 -6.56
C ALA A 3 -23.44 -22.06 -6.54
N VAL A 4 -23.27 -21.37 -5.41
CA VAL A 4 -22.27 -20.32 -5.19
C VAL A 4 -20.83 -20.89 -5.20
N ARG A 5 -20.63 -22.14 -4.86
CA ARG A 5 -19.32 -22.80 -4.86
C ARG A 5 -18.83 -23.19 -6.26
N ASP A 6 -19.73 -23.29 -7.21
CA ASP A 6 -19.41 -23.79 -8.55
C ASP A 6 -19.04 -22.67 -9.55
N TRP A 7 -19.07 -21.43 -9.14
CA TRP A 7 -18.89 -20.26 -10.02
C TRP A 7 -17.46 -19.84 -10.30
N ALA A 8 -16.52 -20.25 -9.46
CA ALA A 8 -15.10 -19.91 -9.63
C ALA A 8 -14.43 -20.70 -10.74
N HIS A 9 -15.20 -21.33 -11.63
CA HIS A 9 -14.66 -22.13 -12.71
C HIS A 9 -14.69 -21.40 -14.06
N LEU A 10 -13.67 -21.61 -14.84
CA LEU A 10 -13.75 -21.40 -16.27
C LEU A 10 -14.78 -22.38 -16.82
N ASN A 11 -15.62 -21.94 -17.78
CA ASN A 11 -16.45 -22.86 -18.54
C ASN A 11 -15.57 -23.79 -19.41
N ALA A 12 -16.18 -24.76 -20.07
CA ALA A 12 -15.46 -25.72 -20.91
C ALA A 12 -14.63 -25.04 -22.03
N ASP A 13 -15.03 -23.84 -22.45
CA ASP A 13 -14.37 -23.05 -23.49
C ASP A 13 -13.36 -22.04 -22.93
N GLY A 14 -13.15 -22.02 -21.62
CA GLY A 14 -12.25 -21.07 -20.96
C GLY A 14 -12.82 -19.66 -20.75
N HIS A 15 -14.11 -19.46 -20.99
CA HIS A 15 -14.79 -18.19 -20.71
C HIS A 15 -15.05 -18.00 -19.22
N ARG A 16 -15.00 -16.76 -18.76
CA ARG A 16 -15.42 -16.36 -17.42
C ARG A 16 -16.63 -15.45 -17.51
N LEU A 17 -17.62 -15.73 -16.69
CA LEU A 17 -18.79 -14.89 -16.54
C LEU A 17 -18.96 -14.53 -15.07
N TYR A 18 -19.16 -13.25 -14.81
CA TYR A 18 -19.37 -12.71 -13.46
C TYR A 18 -20.82 -12.28 -13.29
N LEU A 19 -21.48 -12.78 -12.24
CA LEU A 19 -22.84 -12.42 -11.90
C LEU A 19 -22.90 -11.77 -10.52
N PRO A 20 -23.76 -10.75 -10.33
CA PRO A 20 -24.00 -10.16 -9.02
C PRO A 20 -24.77 -11.15 -8.12
N THR A 21 -24.39 -11.25 -6.87
CA THR A 21 -25.08 -12.11 -5.88
C THR A 21 -25.63 -11.34 -4.69
N GLY A 22 -25.47 -10.02 -4.66
CA GLY A 22 -25.83 -9.18 -3.51
C GLY A 22 -24.75 -9.11 -2.43
N GLU A 23 -23.79 -10.05 -2.41
CA GLU A 23 -22.66 -10.08 -1.47
C GLU A 23 -21.28 -9.96 -2.18
N GLY A 24 -21.29 -9.68 -3.48
CA GLY A 24 -20.10 -9.62 -4.31
C GLY A 24 -20.31 -10.30 -5.66
N TRP A 25 -19.24 -10.35 -6.45
CA TRP A 25 -19.26 -10.91 -7.79
C TRP A 25 -18.66 -12.30 -7.82
N PHE A 26 -19.32 -13.20 -8.52
CA PHE A 26 -18.91 -14.58 -8.61
C PHE A 26 -18.71 -15.00 -10.05
N LEU A 27 -17.73 -15.84 -10.27
CA LEU A 27 -17.51 -16.48 -11.54
C LEU A 27 -18.57 -17.57 -11.73
N GLN A 28 -19.31 -17.53 -12.83
CA GLN A 28 -20.29 -18.54 -13.15
C GLN A 28 -20.10 -19.07 -14.57
N ASN A 29 -20.29 -20.36 -14.75
CA ASN A 29 -20.48 -20.94 -16.07
C ASN A 29 -21.88 -20.60 -16.55
N VAL A 30 -21.99 -19.85 -17.62
CA VAL A 30 -23.27 -19.51 -18.23
C VAL A 30 -23.33 -20.14 -19.61
N ALA A 31 -24.50 -20.68 -19.91
CA ALA A 31 -24.77 -21.20 -21.25
C ALA A 31 -24.60 -20.10 -22.32
N PRO A 32 -24.13 -20.42 -23.52
CA PRO A 32 -23.81 -19.44 -24.56
C PRO A 32 -24.99 -18.59 -25.07
N GLU A 33 -26.18 -18.76 -24.52
CA GLU A 33 -27.45 -18.23 -25.06
C GLU A 33 -27.92 -16.91 -24.46
N LEU A 34 -27.13 -16.23 -23.61
CA LEU A 34 -27.47 -14.90 -23.11
C LEU A 34 -27.27 -13.85 -24.22
N ARG A 35 -28.36 -13.39 -24.79
CA ARG A 35 -28.41 -12.55 -26.03
C ARG A 35 -27.79 -11.16 -25.88
N HIS A 36 -27.53 -10.64 -24.68
CA HIS A 36 -27.01 -9.30 -24.45
C HIS A 36 -25.89 -9.32 -23.42
N THR A 37 -24.82 -10.02 -23.74
CA THR A 37 -23.66 -10.14 -22.87
C THR A 37 -22.52 -9.32 -23.43
N PHE A 38 -21.91 -8.46 -22.62
CA PHE A 38 -20.63 -7.86 -22.98
C PHE A 38 -19.58 -8.97 -23.11
N ARG A 39 -18.83 -8.97 -24.20
CA ARG A 39 -17.82 -10.01 -24.48
C ARG A 39 -16.57 -9.42 -25.09
N ILE A 40 -15.44 -9.96 -24.67
CA ILE A 40 -14.14 -9.82 -25.34
C ILE A 40 -13.64 -11.23 -25.63
N GLU A 41 -13.64 -11.60 -26.89
CA GLU A 41 -13.10 -12.88 -27.34
C GLU A 41 -11.57 -12.80 -27.48
N SER A 42 -10.90 -13.96 -27.43
CA SER A 42 -9.46 -14.02 -27.67
C SER A 42 -9.11 -13.49 -29.05
N GLY A 43 -8.15 -12.57 -29.14
CA GLY A 43 -7.72 -11.93 -30.37
C GLY A 43 -8.63 -10.80 -30.87
N ALA A 44 -9.62 -10.37 -30.09
CA ALA A 44 -10.56 -9.33 -30.49
C ALA A 44 -9.91 -7.92 -30.55
N GLU A 45 -10.42 -7.10 -31.44
CA GLU A 45 -10.20 -5.64 -31.44
C GLU A 45 -11.33 -4.98 -30.63
N VAL A 46 -10.98 -4.22 -29.60
CA VAL A 46 -11.92 -3.62 -28.66
C VAL A 46 -11.79 -2.11 -28.66
N GLY A 47 -12.83 -1.41 -29.12
CA GLY A 47 -12.90 0.04 -29.06
C GLY A 47 -13.25 0.53 -27.65
N VAL A 48 -12.46 1.46 -27.14
CA VAL A 48 -12.71 2.19 -25.88
C VAL A 48 -12.83 3.68 -26.19
N TRP A 49 -13.87 4.31 -25.69
CA TRP A 49 -14.08 5.74 -25.81
C TRP A 49 -14.13 6.38 -24.42
N ILE A 50 -13.37 7.46 -24.22
CA ILE A 50 -13.36 8.24 -22.97
C ILE A 50 -13.88 9.64 -23.28
N ASN A 51 -14.92 10.07 -22.57
CA ASN A 51 -15.51 11.39 -22.74
C ASN A 51 -14.68 12.48 -22.05
N GLY A 52 -14.33 13.52 -22.81
CA GLY A 52 -13.76 14.74 -22.28
C GLY A 52 -12.27 14.65 -21.88
N GLN A 53 -11.83 15.71 -21.18
CA GLN A 53 -10.46 15.80 -20.69
C GLN A 53 -10.29 15.04 -19.38
N HIS A 54 -9.17 14.37 -19.26
CA HIS A 54 -8.79 13.60 -18.07
C HIS A 54 -7.30 13.77 -17.74
N GLU A 55 -6.96 13.53 -16.49
CA GLU A 55 -5.58 13.53 -16.05
C GLU A 55 -4.82 12.29 -16.54
N PRO A 56 -3.47 12.32 -16.58
CA PRO A 56 -2.64 11.23 -17.10
C PRO A 56 -2.93 9.85 -16.49
N VAL A 57 -3.34 9.79 -15.22
CA VAL A 57 -3.60 8.53 -14.53
C VAL A 57 -4.68 7.68 -15.22
N ALA A 58 -5.71 8.28 -15.79
CA ALA A 58 -6.76 7.54 -16.50
C ALA A 58 -6.21 6.89 -17.78
N SER A 59 -5.42 7.64 -18.58
CA SER A 59 -4.76 7.09 -19.77
C SER A 59 -3.75 6.01 -19.41
N THR A 60 -2.97 6.21 -18.35
CA THR A 60 -1.99 5.23 -17.87
C THR A 60 -2.67 3.92 -17.45
N ALA A 61 -3.82 4.00 -16.77
CA ALA A 61 -4.56 2.80 -16.39
C ALA A 61 -5.21 2.11 -17.60
N LEU A 62 -5.63 2.86 -18.63
CA LEU A 62 -6.06 2.27 -19.89
C LEU A 62 -4.90 1.54 -20.60
N GLU A 63 -3.69 2.11 -20.60
CA GLU A 63 -2.49 1.42 -21.11
C GLU A 63 -2.22 0.12 -20.35
N MET A 64 -2.34 0.14 -19.01
CA MET A 64 -2.19 -1.06 -18.15
C MET A 64 -3.27 -2.11 -18.48
N PHE A 65 -4.53 -1.70 -18.57
CA PHE A 65 -5.64 -2.59 -18.96
C PHE A 65 -5.43 -3.18 -20.35
N SER A 66 -4.96 -2.38 -21.31
CA SER A 66 -4.62 -2.85 -22.66
C SER A 66 -3.54 -3.94 -22.65
N ALA A 67 -2.48 -3.73 -21.88
CA ALA A 67 -1.43 -4.73 -21.71
C ALA A 67 -1.95 -6.01 -21.04
N ASP A 68 -2.83 -5.88 -20.05
CA ASP A 68 -3.48 -7.01 -19.37
C ASP A 68 -4.40 -7.79 -20.32
N ALA A 69 -5.23 -7.10 -21.12
CA ALA A 69 -6.10 -7.72 -22.12
C ALA A 69 -5.29 -8.45 -23.20
N ALA A 70 -4.20 -7.87 -23.66
CA ALA A 70 -3.27 -8.52 -24.58
C ALA A 70 -2.62 -9.76 -23.94
N ASN A 71 -2.22 -9.67 -22.67
CA ASN A 71 -1.65 -10.81 -21.97
C ASN A 71 -2.68 -11.92 -21.71
N VAL A 72 -3.88 -11.61 -21.26
CA VAL A 72 -4.90 -12.61 -20.86
C VAL A 72 -5.66 -13.16 -22.06
N LEU A 73 -6.07 -12.29 -23.01
CA LEU A 73 -6.98 -12.61 -24.11
C LEU A 73 -6.33 -12.51 -25.49
N SER A 74 -5.08 -12.06 -25.61
CA SER A 74 -4.48 -11.64 -26.88
C SER A 74 -5.33 -10.58 -27.61
N ALA A 75 -6.14 -9.82 -26.87
CA ALA A 75 -7.02 -8.78 -27.40
C ALA A 75 -6.29 -7.44 -27.53
N HIS A 76 -6.69 -6.63 -28.49
CA HIS A 76 -6.15 -5.31 -28.74
C HIS A 76 -7.15 -4.23 -28.34
N ILE A 77 -6.78 -3.38 -27.38
CA ILE A 77 -7.62 -2.26 -26.92
C ILE A 77 -7.23 -1.01 -27.69
N ASN A 78 -8.20 -0.41 -28.37
CA ASN A 78 -8.00 0.76 -29.20
C ASN A 78 -8.84 1.94 -28.70
N ASN A 79 -8.24 3.11 -28.55
CA ASN A 79 -8.99 4.33 -28.28
C ASN A 79 -9.72 4.75 -29.56
N VAL A 80 -11.04 4.99 -29.48
CA VAL A 80 -11.87 5.39 -30.63
C VAL A 80 -12.44 6.79 -30.39
N GLU A 81 -12.66 7.53 -31.49
CA GLU A 81 -13.12 8.91 -31.44
C GLU A 81 -14.64 9.05 -31.23
N VAL A 82 -15.42 8.01 -31.54
CA VAL A 82 -16.88 8.05 -31.51
C VAL A 82 -17.41 7.00 -30.54
N ALA A 83 -18.24 7.43 -29.59
CA ALA A 83 -18.83 6.57 -28.57
C ALA A 83 -19.65 5.40 -29.15
N ASP A 84 -20.40 5.62 -30.22
CA ASP A 84 -21.23 4.57 -30.82
C ASP A 84 -20.43 3.38 -31.36
N SER A 85 -19.19 3.62 -31.80
CA SER A 85 -18.27 2.57 -32.28
C SER A 85 -17.55 1.84 -31.15
N ALA A 86 -17.64 2.32 -29.92
CA ALA A 86 -16.98 1.73 -28.78
C ALA A 86 -17.76 0.55 -28.19
N LEU A 87 -17.05 -0.48 -27.76
CA LEU A 87 -17.57 -1.57 -26.93
C LEU A 87 -17.56 -1.18 -25.45
N ILE A 88 -16.60 -0.33 -25.07
CA ILE A 88 -16.46 0.23 -23.71
C ILE A 88 -16.55 1.74 -23.82
N THR A 89 -17.48 2.35 -23.09
CA THR A 89 -17.57 3.82 -22.96
C THR A 89 -17.24 4.23 -21.52
N ALA A 90 -16.59 5.37 -21.39
CA ALA A 90 -16.15 5.89 -20.10
C ALA A 90 -16.48 7.39 -19.98
N ASP A 91 -17.32 7.73 -19.00
CA ASP A 91 -17.83 9.06 -18.74
C ASP A 91 -17.49 9.54 -17.33
N PHE A 92 -17.53 10.88 -17.13
CA PHE A 92 -17.35 11.48 -15.81
C PHE A 92 -18.67 11.96 -15.22
N ASP A 93 -18.91 11.62 -13.94
CA ASP A 93 -20.01 12.13 -13.13
C ASP A 93 -19.47 12.61 -11.77
N ARG A 94 -19.29 13.92 -11.65
CA ARG A 94 -18.78 14.57 -10.43
C ARG A 94 -19.74 14.50 -9.24
N SER A 95 -20.94 13.96 -9.41
CA SER A 95 -21.87 13.68 -8.29
C SER A 95 -21.51 12.40 -7.53
N LEU A 96 -20.67 11.54 -8.12
CA LEU A 96 -20.13 10.37 -7.44
C LEU A 96 -19.14 10.81 -6.35
N PRO A 97 -18.98 10.01 -5.29
CA PRO A 97 -17.93 10.23 -4.30
C PRO A 97 -16.54 10.25 -4.93
N TRP A 98 -15.64 11.03 -4.36
CA TRP A 98 -14.25 11.15 -4.79
C TRP A 98 -13.60 9.78 -5.03
N GLU A 99 -12.93 9.62 -6.18
CA GLU A 99 -12.35 8.37 -6.68
C GLU A 99 -13.35 7.21 -6.86
N GLY A 100 -14.65 7.48 -6.74
CA GLY A 100 -15.69 6.47 -6.96
C GLY A 100 -15.93 6.19 -8.43
N PHE A 101 -16.41 4.97 -8.73
CA PHE A 101 -16.79 4.58 -10.08
C PHE A 101 -17.96 3.60 -10.08
N VAL A 102 -18.58 3.48 -11.26
CA VAL A 102 -19.62 2.49 -11.56
C VAL A 102 -19.31 1.86 -12.91
N ILE A 103 -19.28 0.54 -12.96
CA ILE A 103 -19.24 -0.26 -14.19
C ILE A 103 -20.61 -0.85 -14.39
N LYS A 104 -21.18 -0.72 -15.60
CA LYS A 104 -22.47 -1.33 -15.97
C LYS A 104 -22.38 -1.98 -17.34
N VAL A 105 -23.14 -3.05 -17.54
CA VAL A 105 -23.39 -3.65 -18.86
C VAL A 105 -24.83 -3.40 -19.24
N VAL A 106 -25.02 -2.78 -20.39
CA VAL A 106 -26.34 -2.49 -20.97
C VAL A 106 -26.27 -2.81 -22.46
N ASP A 107 -27.21 -3.64 -22.93
CA ASP A 107 -27.32 -4.04 -24.36
C ASP A 107 -25.98 -4.57 -24.94
N GLY A 108 -25.24 -5.34 -24.15
CA GLY A 108 -23.97 -5.94 -24.56
C GLY A 108 -22.78 -4.98 -24.60
N LYS A 109 -22.93 -3.72 -24.25
CA LYS A 109 -21.84 -2.73 -24.10
C LYS A 109 -21.52 -2.48 -22.64
N LEU A 110 -20.27 -2.16 -22.37
CA LEU A 110 -19.80 -1.82 -21.03
C LEU A 110 -19.68 -0.30 -20.88
N HIS A 111 -20.28 0.21 -19.82
CA HIS A 111 -20.27 1.63 -19.48
C HIS A 111 -19.56 1.84 -18.15
N ILE A 112 -18.52 2.68 -18.14
CA ILE A 112 -17.83 3.16 -16.94
C ILE A 112 -18.32 4.58 -16.67
N THR A 113 -18.68 4.86 -15.43
CA THR A 113 -18.93 6.23 -14.95
C THR A 113 -18.04 6.47 -13.74
N ALA A 114 -17.20 7.50 -13.75
CA ALA A 114 -16.26 7.80 -12.69
C ALA A 114 -16.40 9.23 -12.16
N ALA A 115 -16.11 9.43 -10.88
CA ALA A 115 -16.10 10.77 -10.25
C ALA A 115 -15.01 11.68 -10.86
N ASP A 116 -13.85 11.07 -11.12
CA ASP A 116 -12.61 11.72 -11.51
C ASP A 116 -11.67 10.74 -12.24
N SER A 117 -10.47 11.21 -12.57
CA SER A 117 -9.48 10.41 -13.30
C SER A 117 -8.94 9.22 -12.52
N HIS A 118 -8.90 9.28 -11.19
CA HIS A 118 -8.51 8.13 -10.37
C HIS A 118 -9.62 7.08 -10.33
N GLY A 119 -10.87 7.49 -10.15
CA GLY A 119 -12.02 6.58 -10.26
C GLY A 119 -12.06 5.86 -11.60
N MET A 120 -11.76 6.60 -12.70
CA MET A 120 -11.62 6.03 -14.04
C MET A 120 -10.49 4.99 -14.12
N ALA A 121 -9.34 5.32 -13.56
CA ALA A 121 -8.19 4.42 -13.52
C ALA A 121 -8.51 3.11 -12.75
N TYR A 122 -9.16 3.24 -11.59
CA TYR A 122 -9.56 2.07 -10.80
C TYR A 122 -10.63 1.22 -11.50
N ALA A 123 -11.52 1.83 -12.29
CA ALA A 123 -12.49 1.10 -13.08
C ALA A 123 -11.82 0.25 -14.17
N PHE A 124 -10.84 0.78 -14.92
CA PHE A 124 -10.08 -0.01 -15.90
C PHE A 124 -9.31 -1.14 -15.22
N LEU A 125 -8.66 -0.89 -14.09
CA LEU A 125 -7.94 -1.94 -13.37
C LEU A 125 -8.86 -2.94 -12.67
N GLN A 126 -10.11 -2.55 -12.38
CA GLN A 126 -11.13 -3.50 -11.95
C GLN A 126 -11.50 -4.48 -13.07
N LEU A 127 -11.54 -4.04 -14.32
CA LEU A 127 -11.71 -4.97 -15.46
C LEU A 127 -10.53 -5.95 -15.57
N SER A 128 -9.29 -5.48 -15.38
CA SER A 128 -8.12 -6.36 -15.29
C SER A 128 -8.27 -7.41 -14.18
N ARG A 129 -8.70 -6.98 -13.00
CA ARG A 129 -8.94 -7.88 -11.85
C ARG A 129 -10.03 -8.91 -12.15
N LEU A 130 -11.12 -8.51 -12.80
CA LEU A 130 -12.19 -9.39 -13.25
C LEU A 130 -11.72 -10.42 -14.29
N MET A 131 -10.76 -10.08 -15.13
CA MET A 131 -10.10 -11.04 -16.05
C MET A 131 -9.13 -11.98 -15.33
N GLY A 132 -8.89 -11.79 -14.03
CA GLY A 132 -8.02 -12.63 -13.22
C GLY A 132 -6.56 -12.17 -13.17
N VAL A 133 -6.28 -10.92 -13.49
CA VAL A 133 -4.95 -10.32 -13.29
C VAL A 133 -4.77 -10.00 -11.81
N SER A 134 -3.75 -10.57 -11.20
CA SER A 134 -3.37 -10.27 -9.81
C SER A 134 -2.75 -8.87 -9.71
N PRO A 135 -2.99 -8.12 -8.62
CA PRO A 135 -2.17 -6.94 -8.32
C PRO A 135 -0.67 -7.26 -8.26
N TRP A 136 -0.32 -8.48 -7.89
CA TRP A 136 1.04 -8.99 -7.70
C TRP A 136 1.66 -9.60 -8.97
N GLU A 137 1.04 -9.41 -10.13
CA GLU A 137 1.44 -10.03 -11.40
C GLU A 137 2.95 -9.88 -11.68
N TRP A 138 3.52 -8.73 -11.35
CA TRP A 138 4.93 -8.43 -11.55
C TRP A 138 5.79 -8.67 -10.30
N TRP A 139 5.35 -8.18 -9.13
CA TRP A 139 6.15 -8.26 -7.89
C TRP A 139 6.25 -9.67 -7.31
N ALA A 140 5.28 -10.53 -7.54
CA ALA A 140 5.29 -11.91 -7.09
C ALA A 140 5.28 -12.92 -8.24
N ASP A 141 5.52 -12.48 -9.48
CA ASP A 141 5.46 -13.32 -10.69
C ASP A 141 4.11 -14.04 -10.85
N ALA A 142 3.02 -13.41 -10.36
CA ALA A 142 1.66 -13.95 -10.37
C ALA A 142 1.01 -13.85 -11.76
N GLN A 143 1.57 -14.54 -12.74
CA GLN A 143 1.14 -14.46 -14.12
C GLN A 143 -0.32 -14.93 -14.29
N PRO A 144 -1.18 -14.14 -14.98
CA PRO A 144 -2.56 -14.52 -15.21
C PRO A 144 -2.67 -15.66 -16.20
N LYS A 145 -3.75 -16.43 -16.09
CA LYS A 145 -4.06 -17.50 -17.06
C LYS A 145 -4.57 -16.90 -18.36
N LYS A 146 -4.18 -17.52 -19.48
CA LYS A 146 -4.80 -17.22 -20.79
C LYS A 146 -6.26 -17.68 -20.78
N LEU A 147 -7.13 -16.86 -21.35
CA LEU A 147 -8.55 -17.11 -21.47
C LEU A 147 -8.96 -17.13 -22.96
N ALA A 148 -9.93 -17.99 -23.30
CA ALA A 148 -10.56 -17.98 -24.62
C ALA A 148 -11.48 -16.76 -24.81
N GLY A 149 -12.01 -16.21 -23.71
CA GLY A 149 -12.83 -15.01 -23.70
C GLY A 149 -13.12 -14.53 -22.28
N PHE A 150 -13.65 -13.31 -22.20
CA PHE A 150 -14.14 -12.68 -20.98
C PHE A 150 -15.54 -12.14 -21.23
N ALA A 151 -16.48 -12.37 -20.33
CA ALA A 151 -17.85 -11.94 -20.52
C ALA A 151 -18.48 -11.48 -19.20
N LEU A 152 -19.32 -10.44 -19.31
CA LEU A 152 -20.17 -9.95 -18.21
C LEU A 152 -21.64 -9.93 -18.69
N PRO A 153 -22.60 -10.38 -17.87
CA PRO A 153 -24.02 -10.43 -18.27
C PRO A 153 -24.60 -9.03 -18.41
N ASP A 154 -25.62 -8.90 -19.23
CA ASP A 154 -26.45 -7.70 -19.24
C ASP A 154 -27.06 -7.45 -17.87
N GLY A 155 -27.11 -6.18 -17.45
CA GLY A 155 -27.52 -5.80 -16.10
C GLY A 155 -26.42 -5.90 -15.04
N TYR A 156 -25.21 -6.36 -15.40
CA TYR A 156 -24.04 -6.29 -14.49
C TYR A 156 -23.88 -4.88 -13.96
N THR A 157 -23.68 -4.73 -12.66
CA THR A 157 -23.36 -3.44 -12.04
C THR A 157 -22.35 -3.65 -10.91
N ASP A 158 -21.23 -2.93 -11.02
CA ASP A 158 -20.21 -2.86 -9.96
C ASP A 158 -20.01 -1.39 -9.59
N ARG A 159 -20.33 -1.04 -8.35
CA ARG A 159 -20.19 0.32 -7.81
C ARG A 159 -19.21 0.29 -6.66
N GLN A 160 -18.15 1.05 -6.78
CA GLN A 160 -17.09 1.12 -5.77
C GLN A 160 -16.68 2.57 -5.47
N GLN A 161 -16.19 2.77 -4.25
CA GLN A 161 -15.64 4.03 -3.78
C GLN A 161 -14.72 3.76 -2.59
N PRO A 162 -13.70 4.59 -2.34
CA PRO A 162 -12.83 4.39 -1.19
C PRO A 162 -13.54 4.71 0.13
N THR A 163 -13.25 3.92 1.16
CA THR A 163 -13.60 4.24 2.55
C THR A 163 -12.67 5.32 3.10
N ILE A 164 -11.38 5.22 2.80
CA ILE A 164 -10.34 6.16 3.25
C ILE A 164 -9.83 6.96 2.05
N PRO A 165 -9.92 8.28 2.06
CA PRO A 165 -9.52 9.13 0.95
C PRO A 165 -8.06 8.95 0.53
N PHE A 166 -7.10 9.15 1.45
CA PHE A 166 -5.68 8.94 1.18
C PHE A 166 -5.22 7.62 1.80
N ARG A 167 -4.68 6.74 0.97
CA ARG A 167 -4.29 5.39 1.37
C ARG A 167 -3.07 4.94 0.59
N GLY A 168 -2.09 4.42 1.30
CA GLY A 168 -0.83 4.12 0.64
C GLY A 168 0.18 3.41 1.49
N ILE A 169 1.41 3.39 1.00
CA ILE A 169 2.53 2.68 1.59
C ILE A 169 3.71 3.62 1.85
N PHE A 170 4.50 3.27 2.84
CA PHE A 170 5.82 3.81 3.10
C PHE A 170 6.86 2.71 2.96
N ILE A 171 7.83 2.91 2.06
CA ILE A 171 9.01 2.06 1.95
C ILE A 171 10.09 2.66 2.84
N ASN A 172 10.33 2.05 4.00
CA ASN A 172 11.18 2.61 5.04
C ASN A 172 12.47 1.82 5.29
N ASP A 173 12.58 0.60 4.77
CA ASP A 173 13.71 -0.29 5.03
C ASP A 173 14.30 -0.82 3.71
N GLU A 174 14.39 0.05 2.72
CA GLU A 174 14.77 -0.24 1.34
C GLU A 174 16.20 -0.75 1.18
N ASP A 175 17.06 -0.49 2.13
CA ASP A 175 18.46 -0.91 2.13
C ASP A 175 18.64 -2.42 2.33
N TRP A 176 17.63 -3.13 2.80
CA TRP A 176 17.63 -4.59 2.94
C TRP A 176 17.35 -5.35 1.65
N GLY A 177 16.57 -4.78 0.75
CA GLY A 177 16.17 -5.48 -0.48
C GLY A 177 15.99 -4.58 -1.69
N LEU A 178 15.02 -3.65 -1.65
CA LEU A 178 14.61 -2.86 -2.80
C LEU A 178 15.73 -2.01 -3.39
N ASN A 179 16.47 -1.29 -2.54
CA ASN A 179 17.53 -0.39 -3.01
C ASN A 179 18.67 -1.15 -3.73
N PRO A 180 19.30 -2.18 -3.12
CA PRO A 180 20.35 -2.92 -3.81
C PRO A 180 19.84 -3.65 -5.06
N TRP A 181 18.63 -4.20 -5.03
CA TRP A 181 18.04 -4.82 -6.20
C TRP A 181 17.79 -3.81 -7.33
N ALA A 182 17.30 -2.60 -7.02
CA ALA A 182 17.03 -1.57 -8.01
C ALA A 182 18.29 -1.21 -8.79
N TYR A 183 19.36 -0.80 -8.12
CA TYR A 183 20.56 -0.34 -8.81
C TYR A 183 21.50 -1.46 -9.29
N LEU A 184 21.43 -2.66 -8.73
CA LEU A 184 22.25 -3.79 -9.19
C LEU A 184 21.61 -4.59 -10.33
N THR A 185 20.28 -4.69 -10.33
CA THR A 185 19.56 -5.63 -11.20
C THR A 185 18.59 -4.93 -12.14
N HIS A 186 17.72 -4.05 -11.64
CA HIS A 186 16.62 -3.50 -12.43
C HIS A 186 17.03 -2.27 -13.26
N GLU A 187 17.84 -1.40 -12.67
CA GLU A 187 18.35 -0.16 -13.30
C GLU A 187 19.87 0.03 -13.10
N PRO A 188 20.70 -0.93 -13.51
CA PRO A 188 22.13 -0.92 -13.18
C PRO A 188 22.91 0.28 -13.74
N GLY A 189 22.36 1.00 -14.71
CA GLY A 189 22.99 2.18 -15.32
C GLY A 189 22.86 3.47 -14.50
N LEU A 190 22.04 3.51 -13.44
CA LEU A 190 21.78 4.74 -12.68
C LEU A 190 22.75 4.98 -11.51
N GLY A 191 23.52 3.96 -11.12
CA GLY A 191 24.49 4.04 -10.04
C GLY A 191 23.98 3.60 -8.68
N LYS A 192 24.93 3.45 -7.74
CA LYS A 192 24.66 2.94 -6.39
C LYS A 192 23.68 3.84 -5.64
N GLY A 193 22.70 3.22 -4.98
CA GLY A 193 21.74 3.91 -4.13
C GLY A 193 20.56 4.53 -4.88
N VAL A 194 20.47 4.38 -6.20
CA VAL A 194 19.40 4.98 -6.99
C VAL A 194 18.22 4.01 -7.14
N ILE A 195 17.07 4.41 -6.61
CA ILE A 195 15.76 3.82 -6.93
C ILE A 195 15.16 4.71 -8.02
N GLY A 196 15.34 4.31 -9.26
CA GLY A 196 15.05 5.14 -10.42
C GLY A 196 13.61 5.08 -10.91
N PRO A 197 13.31 5.77 -12.02
CA PRO A 197 11.96 5.91 -12.53
C PRO A 197 11.33 4.58 -12.98
N ARG A 198 12.10 3.61 -13.47
CA ARG A 198 11.56 2.30 -13.84
C ARG A 198 11.13 1.47 -12.63
N THR A 199 11.90 1.54 -11.54
CA THR A 199 11.53 0.91 -10.26
C THR A 199 10.31 1.61 -9.66
N THR A 200 10.30 2.93 -9.64
CA THR A 200 9.18 3.75 -9.18
C THR A 200 7.90 3.47 -9.98
N GLU A 201 8.03 3.31 -11.30
CA GLU A 201 6.90 2.92 -12.16
C GLU A 201 6.29 1.58 -11.74
N ARG A 202 7.10 0.55 -11.46
CA ARG A 202 6.61 -0.75 -10.97
C ARG A 202 5.94 -0.65 -9.60
N ILE A 203 6.45 0.19 -8.72
CA ILE A 203 5.80 0.47 -7.42
C ILE A 203 4.41 1.08 -7.66
N PHE A 204 4.31 2.09 -8.51
CA PHE A 204 3.06 2.80 -8.75
C PHE A 204 2.03 1.98 -9.54
N GLN A 205 2.48 1.08 -10.42
CA GLN A 205 1.61 0.09 -11.05
C GLN A 205 0.96 -0.82 -10.00
N LEU A 206 1.73 -1.34 -9.05
CA LEU A 206 1.20 -2.12 -7.93
C LEU A 206 0.21 -1.29 -7.11
N MET A 207 0.57 -0.06 -6.77
CA MET A 207 -0.29 0.82 -5.97
C MET A 207 -1.64 1.07 -6.65
N LEU A 208 -1.67 1.40 -7.94
CA LEU A 208 -2.93 1.57 -8.67
C LEU A 208 -3.75 0.27 -8.71
N ARG A 209 -3.12 -0.89 -8.92
CA ARG A 209 -3.82 -2.20 -8.88
C ARG A 209 -4.42 -2.49 -7.50
N LEU A 210 -3.79 -2.02 -6.43
CA LEU A 210 -4.27 -2.08 -5.05
C LEU A 210 -5.15 -0.87 -4.66
N ARG A 211 -5.45 0.01 -5.61
CA ARG A 211 -6.28 1.22 -5.42
C ARG A 211 -5.73 2.17 -4.36
N ALA A 212 -4.40 2.20 -4.23
CA ALA A 212 -3.68 3.16 -3.40
C ALA A 212 -3.34 4.42 -4.19
N ASN A 213 -3.27 5.56 -3.51
CA ASN A 213 -3.00 6.87 -4.11
C ASN A 213 -1.91 7.68 -3.38
N ALA A 214 -1.45 7.24 -2.20
CA ALA A 214 -0.47 7.94 -1.37
C ALA A 214 0.83 7.14 -1.23
N TYR A 215 1.97 7.79 -1.36
CA TYR A 215 3.28 7.15 -1.30
C TYR A 215 4.27 7.96 -0.48
N TRP A 216 4.87 7.32 0.52
CA TRP A 216 6.02 7.84 1.22
C TRP A 216 7.28 7.14 0.71
N PRO A 217 8.20 7.86 0.07
CA PRO A 217 9.38 7.27 -0.53
C PRO A 217 10.44 6.88 0.49
N PRO A 218 11.40 6.03 0.10
CA PRO A 218 12.61 5.73 0.86
C PRO A 218 13.31 6.97 1.39
N MET A 219 13.72 6.95 2.65
CA MET A 219 14.29 8.12 3.32
C MET A 219 15.70 7.93 3.86
N HIS A 220 16.25 6.73 3.88
CA HIS A 220 17.59 6.45 4.40
C HIS A 220 18.70 7.04 3.52
N GLU A 221 19.85 7.34 4.11
CA GLU A 221 21.01 7.96 3.42
C GLU A 221 21.59 7.08 2.32
N VAL A 222 21.34 5.76 2.39
CA VAL A 222 21.79 4.80 1.35
C VAL A 222 21.07 4.99 0.02
N SER A 223 19.90 5.63 0.06
CA SER A 223 19.09 5.90 -1.13
C SER A 223 19.21 7.34 -1.58
N GLN A 224 19.26 7.53 -2.90
CA GLN A 224 19.11 8.87 -3.46
C GLN A 224 17.68 9.36 -3.21
N PRO A 225 17.49 10.58 -2.66
CA PRO A 225 16.16 11.12 -2.39
C PRO A 225 15.26 11.15 -3.61
N PHE A 226 13.98 10.85 -3.41
CA PHE A 226 12.98 10.74 -4.47
C PHE A 226 12.96 11.95 -5.42
N PHE A 227 12.89 13.17 -4.87
CA PHE A 227 12.82 14.39 -5.65
C PHE A 227 14.16 14.81 -6.30
N LEU A 228 15.29 14.23 -5.87
CA LEU A 228 16.59 14.41 -6.52
C LEU A 228 16.85 13.35 -7.61
N THR A 229 16.01 12.31 -7.67
CA THR A 229 16.12 11.25 -8.68
C THR A 229 15.36 11.65 -9.93
N LYS A 230 16.10 11.91 -11.01
CA LYS A 230 15.53 12.32 -12.30
C LYS A 230 14.52 11.28 -12.80
N GLY A 231 13.33 11.73 -13.15
CA GLY A 231 12.25 10.91 -13.70
C GLY A 231 11.23 10.44 -12.66
N ASN A 232 11.58 10.34 -11.37
CA ASN A 232 10.64 9.84 -10.36
C ASN A 232 9.41 10.74 -10.20
N ARG A 233 9.61 12.04 -10.24
CA ARG A 233 8.53 13.02 -10.15
C ARG A 233 7.56 12.94 -11.33
N GLU A 234 8.09 12.78 -12.52
CA GLU A 234 7.33 12.61 -13.74
C GLU A 234 6.49 11.32 -13.71
N VAL A 235 7.06 10.24 -13.16
CA VAL A 235 6.33 8.99 -12.95
C VAL A 235 5.20 9.19 -11.92
N ALA A 236 5.41 9.93 -10.82
CA ALA A 236 4.35 10.23 -9.87
C ALA A 236 3.19 10.98 -10.52
N LEU A 237 3.46 11.96 -11.37
CA LEU A 237 2.43 12.69 -12.13
C LEU A 237 1.71 11.78 -13.13
N LYS A 238 2.44 10.92 -13.84
CA LYS A 238 1.85 9.95 -14.80
C LYS A 238 0.86 9.01 -14.12
N TYR A 239 1.19 8.52 -12.93
CA TYR A 239 0.38 7.57 -12.17
C TYR A 239 -0.60 8.24 -11.18
N GLY A 240 -0.61 9.57 -11.09
CA GLY A 240 -1.49 10.31 -10.19
C GLY A 240 -1.22 10.06 -8.70
N ILE A 241 0.00 9.67 -8.34
CA ILE A 241 0.34 9.35 -6.95
C ILE A 241 0.69 10.60 -6.17
N TYR A 242 0.03 10.79 -5.04
CA TYR A 242 0.35 11.80 -4.05
C TYR A 242 1.60 11.40 -3.27
N VAL A 243 2.71 12.09 -3.53
CA VAL A 243 3.95 11.83 -2.80
C VAL A 243 3.91 12.58 -1.48
N GLY A 244 4.06 11.85 -0.39
CA GLY A 244 4.15 12.42 0.96
C GLY A 244 5.55 12.24 1.55
N GLY A 245 5.64 12.35 2.86
CA GLY A 245 6.85 12.11 3.62
C GLY A 245 6.55 11.84 5.08
N SER A 246 7.45 11.18 5.76
CA SER A 246 7.32 10.85 7.18
C SER A 246 7.42 12.08 8.09
N HIS A 247 7.26 11.86 9.38
CA HIS A 247 7.49 12.85 10.44
C HIS A 247 8.90 13.49 10.42
N CYS A 248 9.85 12.92 9.69
CA CYS A 248 11.22 13.43 9.50
C CYS A 248 11.40 14.23 8.23
N GLU A 249 10.40 14.30 7.36
CA GLU A 249 10.51 14.83 6.00
C GLU A 249 9.53 15.98 5.74
N PRO A 250 9.61 17.06 6.52
CA PRO A 250 8.70 18.17 6.36
C PRO A 250 8.88 18.87 5.01
N MET A 251 7.78 19.40 4.47
CA MET A 251 7.77 20.17 3.23
C MET A 251 8.30 19.39 2.01
N ALA A 252 8.06 18.08 1.97
CA ALA A 252 8.56 17.16 0.93
C ALA A 252 10.10 17.18 0.79
N CYS A 253 10.81 17.38 1.88
CA CYS A 253 12.27 17.38 1.94
C CYS A 253 12.79 16.20 2.73
N SER A 254 13.60 15.34 2.14
CA SER A 254 14.33 14.31 2.88
C SER A 254 15.46 14.93 3.67
N THR A 255 15.30 14.99 5.01
CA THR A 255 16.34 15.60 5.86
C THR A 255 17.61 14.75 5.89
N ALA A 256 17.48 13.43 5.87
CA ALA A 256 18.62 12.53 5.87
C ALA A 256 19.40 12.56 4.54
N GLY A 257 18.69 12.47 3.42
CA GLY A 257 19.31 12.37 2.11
C GLY A 257 19.63 13.71 1.44
N GLU A 258 18.81 14.75 1.65
CA GLU A 258 18.96 16.03 0.94
C GLU A 258 19.72 17.09 1.73
N TRP A 259 19.54 17.18 3.05
CA TRP A 259 20.23 18.19 3.85
C TRP A 259 21.75 18.12 3.70
N PRO A 260 22.42 16.95 3.76
CA PRO A 260 23.86 16.86 3.53
C PRO A 260 24.32 17.31 2.13
N ARG A 261 23.42 17.28 1.14
CA ARG A 261 23.73 17.60 -0.26
C ARG A 261 23.50 19.06 -0.62
N ARG A 262 22.49 19.71 -0.02
CA ARG A 262 22.08 21.07 -0.39
C ARG A 262 21.72 21.98 0.79
N GLY A 263 21.67 21.45 2.00
CA GLY A 263 21.52 22.26 3.21
C GLY A 263 22.75 23.12 3.51
N LYS A 264 22.57 24.18 4.25
CA LYS A 264 23.65 25.09 4.66
C LYS A 264 23.68 25.18 6.18
N GLY A 265 24.81 24.81 6.78
CA GLY A 265 24.97 24.76 8.24
C GLY A 265 24.21 23.58 8.88
N GLU A 266 23.95 23.68 10.18
CA GLU A 266 23.20 22.67 10.91
C GLU A 266 21.71 22.73 10.59
N TYR A 267 21.01 21.57 10.60
CA TYR A 267 19.55 21.51 10.51
C TYR A 267 18.95 21.88 11.87
N ASP A 268 18.96 23.18 12.14
CA ASP A 268 18.59 23.78 13.40
C ASP A 268 17.80 25.09 13.17
N PHE A 269 16.51 25.04 13.43
CA PHE A 269 15.63 26.19 13.19
C PHE A 269 15.91 27.35 14.17
N VAL A 270 16.46 27.08 15.33
CA VAL A 270 16.78 28.12 16.34
C VAL A 270 18.04 28.88 15.95
N ASN A 271 19.10 28.14 15.62
CA ASN A 271 20.44 28.73 15.40
C ASN A 271 20.75 28.96 13.91
N ASN A 272 20.08 28.26 13.00
CA ASN A 272 20.28 28.37 11.55
C ASN A 272 18.95 28.50 10.78
N ARG A 273 18.06 29.36 11.29
CA ARG A 273 16.72 29.53 10.73
C ARG A 273 16.73 29.80 9.22
N LYS A 274 17.62 30.70 8.76
CA LYS A 274 17.70 31.05 7.34
C LYS A 274 18.04 29.82 6.47
N GLY A 275 19.01 29.03 6.86
CA GLY A 275 19.39 27.83 6.09
C GLY A 275 18.24 26.83 5.98
N VAL A 276 17.49 26.62 7.06
CA VAL A 276 16.32 25.72 7.07
C VAL A 276 15.19 26.27 6.18
N LEU A 277 14.91 27.57 6.24
CA LEU A 277 13.88 28.19 5.41
C LEU A 277 14.23 28.17 3.93
N ASP A 278 15.48 28.50 3.57
CA ASP A 278 15.96 28.43 2.18
C ASP A 278 15.79 27.00 1.62
N PHE A 279 16.10 25.98 2.42
CA PHE A 279 15.97 24.58 2.04
C PHE A 279 14.51 24.17 1.72
N TRP A 280 13.56 24.56 2.57
CA TRP A 280 12.14 24.29 2.33
C TRP A 280 11.61 25.09 1.12
N GLU A 281 12.00 26.36 1.01
CA GLU A 281 11.55 27.24 -0.07
C GLU A 281 12.04 26.75 -1.44
N GLU A 282 13.29 26.27 -1.53
CA GLU A 282 13.82 25.66 -2.77
C GLU A 282 12.95 24.49 -3.21
N ARG A 283 12.55 23.61 -2.29
CA ARG A 283 11.65 22.50 -2.61
C ARG A 283 10.28 23.00 -3.07
N MET A 284 9.70 24.00 -2.43
CA MET A 284 8.41 24.55 -2.85
C MET A 284 8.47 25.11 -4.27
N LYS A 285 9.56 25.78 -4.63
CA LYS A 285 9.78 26.25 -6.01
C LYS A 285 9.92 25.13 -7.03
N GLU A 286 10.54 24.01 -6.65
CA GLU A 286 10.72 22.83 -7.52
C GLU A 286 9.41 22.08 -7.79
N VAL A 287 8.60 21.86 -6.77
CA VAL A 287 7.40 21.02 -6.90
C VAL A 287 6.14 21.84 -7.25
N GLY A 288 6.08 23.11 -6.87
CA GLY A 288 4.96 23.98 -7.21
C GLY A 288 3.60 23.38 -6.80
N ARG A 289 2.67 23.33 -7.77
CA ARG A 289 1.29 22.84 -7.55
C ARG A 289 1.10 21.34 -7.79
N GLN A 290 2.16 20.55 -7.75
CA GLN A 290 2.05 19.10 -7.91
C GLN A 290 1.27 18.45 -6.76
N PRO A 291 0.66 17.27 -6.98
CA PRO A 291 -0.09 16.55 -5.95
C PRO A 291 0.86 15.97 -4.90
N ILE A 292 0.98 16.67 -3.77
CA ILE A 292 1.84 16.30 -2.65
C ILE A 292 1.02 16.35 -1.37
N LEU A 293 1.23 15.35 -0.50
CA LEU A 293 0.76 15.34 0.88
C LEU A 293 1.87 15.93 1.75
N TYR A 294 1.68 17.19 2.19
CA TYR A 294 2.73 17.89 2.90
C TYR A 294 2.76 17.53 4.38
N THR A 295 3.79 16.84 4.82
CA THR A 295 4.09 16.79 6.26
C THR A 295 4.58 18.15 6.70
N ILE A 296 3.97 18.70 7.74
CA ILE A 296 4.39 19.95 8.39
C ILE A 296 4.88 19.70 9.81
N GLY A 297 5.64 20.64 10.34
CA GLY A 297 6.38 20.49 11.59
C GLY A 297 7.87 20.32 11.33
N MET A 298 8.59 19.86 12.32
CA MET A 298 10.00 19.50 12.17
C MET A 298 10.46 18.63 13.33
N ARG A 299 11.45 17.78 13.05
CA ARG A 299 12.32 17.06 14.01
C ARG A 299 13.78 17.38 13.67
N GLY A 300 14.71 16.58 14.15
CA GLY A 300 16.11 16.61 13.70
C GLY A 300 16.30 15.94 12.34
N VAL A 301 17.55 15.82 11.94
CA VAL A 301 17.92 15.04 10.75
C VAL A 301 17.62 13.57 11.02
N HIS A 302 17.10 12.88 10.03
CA HIS A 302 16.67 11.49 10.15
C HIS A 302 15.58 11.35 11.25
N ASP A 303 15.65 10.32 12.07
CA ASP A 303 14.74 10.10 13.21
C ASP A 303 15.23 10.77 14.53
N GLY A 304 16.11 11.76 14.41
CA GLY A 304 16.67 12.49 15.54
C GLY A 304 15.71 13.51 16.17
N ALA A 305 15.96 13.86 17.43
CA ALA A 305 15.25 14.94 18.10
C ALA A 305 15.63 16.31 17.52
N MET A 306 14.75 17.31 17.69
CA MET A 306 14.95 18.68 17.24
C MET A 306 16.20 19.32 17.86
N ASN A 307 17.07 19.87 17.02
CA ASN A 307 18.22 20.65 17.47
C ASN A 307 17.79 22.05 17.95
N GLY A 308 18.57 22.65 18.85
CA GLY A 308 18.37 24.01 19.34
C GLY A 308 17.22 24.20 20.36
N ALA A 309 16.33 23.20 20.51
CA ALA A 309 15.21 23.25 21.45
C ALA A 309 15.23 21.99 22.34
N LYS A 310 15.66 22.16 23.61
CA LYS A 310 15.91 21.03 24.53
C LYS A 310 14.72 20.70 25.45
N THR A 311 13.85 21.69 25.70
CA THR A 311 12.69 21.49 26.58
C THR A 311 11.40 21.44 25.77
N VAL A 312 10.37 20.78 26.32
CA VAL A 312 9.04 20.70 25.70
C VAL A 312 8.48 22.09 25.36
N GLU A 313 8.64 23.09 26.25
CA GLU A 313 8.17 24.46 26.00
C GLU A 313 8.96 25.15 24.88
N GLN A 314 10.27 24.91 24.77
CA GLN A 314 11.05 25.42 23.64
C GLN A 314 10.62 24.78 22.33
N GLN A 315 10.45 23.45 22.29
CA GLN A 315 10.00 22.71 21.11
C GLN A 315 8.60 23.18 20.67
N LYS A 316 7.69 23.39 21.61
CA LYS A 316 6.36 23.93 21.36
C LYS A 316 6.41 25.31 20.70
N THR A 317 7.25 26.22 21.22
CA THR A 317 7.44 27.56 20.66
C THR A 317 8.03 27.52 19.24
N VAL A 318 8.99 26.62 19.01
CA VAL A 318 9.59 26.42 17.69
C VAL A 318 8.54 25.89 16.72
N LEU A 319 7.79 24.83 17.08
CA LEU A 319 6.78 24.21 16.22
C LEU A 319 5.64 25.19 15.86
N ASP A 320 5.19 26.03 16.80
CA ASP A 320 4.21 27.08 16.52
C ASP A 320 4.72 28.07 15.43
N SER A 321 6.01 28.43 15.51
CA SER A 321 6.65 29.28 14.50
C SER A 321 6.81 28.55 13.16
N VAL A 322 7.21 27.28 13.20
CA VAL A 322 7.39 26.42 12.03
C VAL A 322 6.08 26.26 11.27
N PHE A 323 4.98 25.92 11.95
CA PHE A 323 3.65 25.81 11.31
C PHE A 323 3.26 27.08 10.58
N LYS A 324 3.41 28.25 11.23
CA LYS A 324 3.07 29.54 10.61
C LYS A 324 3.85 29.78 9.33
N ILE A 325 5.16 29.51 9.32
CA ILE A 325 6.02 29.76 8.17
C ILE A 325 5.79 28.75 7.06
N GLN A 326 5.73 27.46 7.38
CA GLN A 326 5.47 26.42 6.40
C GLN A 326 4.14 26.66 5.69
N ARG A 327 3.08 27.02 6.42
CA ARG A 327 1.77 27.34 5.85
C ARG A 327 1.78 28.62 5.00
N LEU A 328 2.61 29.62 5.33
CA LEU A 328 2.82 30.77 4.44
C LEU A 328 3.50 30.37 3.13
N MET A 329 4.51 29.49 3.18
CA MET A 329 5.15 28.94 1.98
C MET A 329 4.14 28.13 1.13
N LEU A 330 3.34 27.28 1.74
CA LEU A 330 2.30 26.52 1.03
C LEU A 330 1.26 27.44 0.36
N ARG A 331 0.84 28.53 1.03
CA ARG A 331 -0.03 29.54 0.40
C ARG A 331 0.62 30.21 -0.80
N GLN A 332 1.89 30.52 -0.70
CA GLN A 332 2.61 31.23 -1.75
C GLN A 332 2.86 30.34 -2.98
N TYR A 333 3.29 29.11 -2.78
CA TYR A 333 3.79 28.24 -3.86
C TYR A 333 2.80 27.19 -4.34
N VAL A 334 1.86 26.76 -3.49
CA VAL A 334 0.94 25.65 -3.81
C VAL A 334 -0.48 26.18 -4.07
N ASN A 335 -1.16 26.70 -3.07
CA ASN A 335 -2.51 27.23 -3.20
C ASN A 335 -2.78 28.35 -2.19
N GLN A 336 -3.28 29.49 -2.67
CA GLN A 336 -3.64 30.62 -1.80
C GLN A 336 -4.70 30.24 -0.75
N ASP A 337 -5.63 29.37 -1.11
CA ASP A 337 -6.55 28.73 -0.17
C ASP A 337 -5.86 27.53 0.48
N ILE A 338 -5.29 27.76 1.65
CA ILE A 338 -4.51 26.76 2.39
C ILE A 338 -5.33 25.53 2.79
N THR A 339 -6.65 25.65 2.87
CA THR A 339 -7.54 24.53 3.22
C THR A 339 -7.64 23.49 2.12
N LYS A 340 -7.22 23.86 0.90
CA LYS A 340 -7.14 22.96 -0.26
C LYS A 340 -5.79 22.27 -0.41
N VAL A 341 -4.84 22.57 0.46
CA VAL A 341 -3.52 21.94 0.47
C VAL A 341 -3.56 20.80 1.49
N PRO A 342 -3.39 19.54 1.09
CA PRO A 342 -3.31 18.43 2.03
C PRO A 342 -2.09 18.61 2.94
N GLN A 343 -2.31 18.66 4.24
CA GLN A 343 -1.29 18.87 5.26
C GLN A 343 -1.46 17.85 6.38
N VAL A 344 -0.36 17.26 6.78
CA VAL A 344 -0.33 16.25 7.85
C VAL A 344 0.66 16.68 8.93
N PHE A 345 0.32 16.49 10.19
CA PHE A 345 1.23 16.59 11.32
C PHE A 345 1.28 15.25 12.05
N VAL A 346 2.48 14.73 12.26
CA VAL A 346 2.72 13.40 12.84
C VAL A 346 3.34 13.57 14.24
N PRO A 347 2.57 13.51 15.33
CA PRO A 347 3.10 13.56 16.71
C PRO A 347 3.73 12.21 17.09
N TYR A 348 4.92 11.91 16.54
CA TYR A 348 5.63 10.66 16.76
C TYR A 348 6.69 10.78 17.85
N LYS A 349 6.88 9.74 18.67
CA LYS A 349 7.86 9.67 19.78
C LYS A 349 7.78 10.90 20.70
N GLU A 350 8.89 11.64 20.86
CA GLU A 350 8.96 12.82 21.74
C GLU A 350 8.02 13.96 21.32
N VAL A 351 7.67 14.05 20.04
CA VAL A 351 6.75 15.09 19.55
C VAL A 351 5.32 14.90 20.09
N LEU A 352 4.94 13.66 20.44
CA LEU A 352 3.67 13.38 21.12
C LEU A 352 3.62 14.05 22.50
N ASN A 353 4.75 14.09 23.23
CA ASN A 353 4.82 14.79 24.52
C ASN A 353 4.64 16.31 24.33
N VAL A 354 5.19 16.88 23.26
CA VAL A 354 5.01 18.30 22.93
C VAL A 354 3.55 18.59 22.57
N TYR A 355 2.91 17.71 21.81
CA TYR A 355 1.48 17.80 21.49
C TYR A 355 0.62 17.72 22.77
N ASN A 356 0.86 16.74 23.62
CA ASN A 356 0.14 16.57 24.90
C ASN A 356 0.35 17.73 25.87
N ALA A 357 1.48 18.45 25.77
CA ALA A 357 1.73 19.69 26.51
C ALA A 357 0.97 20.91 25.96
N GLY A 358 0.07 20.71 24.98
CA GLY A 358 -0.85 21.73 24.46
C GLY A 358 -0.33 22.48 23.24
N LEU A 359 0.52 21.87 22.41
CA LEU A 359 0.84 22.41 21.10
C LEU A 359 -0.45 22.58 20.28
N LYS A 360 -0.64 23.76 19.70
CA LYS A 360 -1.80 24.05 18.86
C LYS A 360 -1.51 23.74 17.40
N VAL A 361 -2.15 22.72 16.87
CA VAL A 361 -2.10 22.38 15.45
C VAL A 361 -3.33 23.00 14.76
N PRO A 362 -3.18 23.71 13.61
CA PRO A 362 -4.32 24.28 12.89
C PRO A 362 -5.38 23.23 12.55
N ASP A 363 -6.67 23.57 12.65
CA ASP A 363 -7.78 22.61 12.56
C ASP A 363 -7.89 21.90 11.21
N ASP A 364 -7.46 22.56 10.13
CA ASP A 364 -7.43 22.03 8.76
C ASP A 364 -6.21 21.14 8.46
N VAL A 365 -5.32 20.94 9.43
CA VAL A 365 -4.19 20.00 9.34
C VAL A 365 -4.61 18.65 9.89
N THR A 366 -4.38 17.60 9.12
CA THR A 366 -4.64 16.20 9.53
C THR A 366 -3.71 15.82 10.68
N LEU A 367 -4.27 15.25 11.74
CA LEU A 367 -3.47 14.63 12.81
C LEU A 367 -3.22 13.16 12.49
N MET A 368 -1.96 12.78 12.30
CA MET A 368 -1.59 11.40 12.01
C MET A 368 -1.03 10.71 13.25
N TRP A 369 -1.78 9.78 13.77
CA TRP A 369 -1.41 8.93 14.90
C TRP A 369 -0.51 7.79 14.43
N CYS A 370 0.22 7.16 15.36
CA CYS A 370 1.10 6.05 15.06
C CYS A 370 0.76 4.86 15.98
N ASP A 371 1.02 3.64 15.49
CA ASP A 371 1.10 2.49 16.38
C ASP A 371 2.41 2.50 17.21
N ASP A 372 2.56 1.53 18.09
CA ASP A 372 3.75 1.38 18.94
C ASP A 372 4.92 0.65 18.25
N ASN A 373 4.95 0.62 16.92
CA ASN A 373 5.88 -0.11 16.06
C ASN A 373 5.71 -1.65 16.09
N PHE A 374 4.78 -2.14 16.89
CA PHE A 374 4.47 -3.58 17.05
C PHE A 374 3.01 -3.90 16.80
N GLY A 375 2.29 -2.97 16.15
CA GLY A 375 0.93 -3.15 15.68
C GLY A 375 -0.17 -2.77 16.68
N TYR A 376 0.13 -2.09 17.80
CA TYR A 376 -0.88 -1.61 18.73
C TYR A 376 -0.99 -0.09 18.69
N ILE A 377 -2.18 0.42 18.39
CA ILE A 377 -2.48 1.86 18.43
C ILE A 377 -2.70 2.25 19.89
N ARG A 378 -1.86 3.13 20.43
CA ARG A 378 -1.88 3.57 21.82
C ARG A 378 -2.62 4.87 22.05
N HIS A 379 -2.84 5.65 21.00
CA HIS A 379 -3.56 6.91 21.04
C HIS A 379 -4.67 6.94 20.00
N PHE A 380 -5.87 7.27 20.44
CA PHE A 380 -7.03 7.49 19.56
C PHE A 380 -7.55 8.92 19.72
N PRO A 381 -8.11 9.51 18.66
CA PRO A 381 -8.63 10.86 18.72
C PRO A 381 -9.68 11.05 19.81
N THR A 382 -9.57 12.13 20.57
CA THR A 382 -10.59 12.62 21.50
C THR A 382 -11.84 13.05 20.73
N ALA A 383 -12.91 13.38 21.46
CA ALA A 383 -14.14 13.90 20.84
C ALA A 383 -13.89 15.22 20.08
N GLU A 384 -13.02 16.09 20.60
CA GLU A 384 -12.64 17.35 19.97
C GLU A 384 -11.77 17.13 18.72
N GLU A 385 -10.78 16.24 18.79
CA GLU A 385 -9.90 15.91 17.67
C GLU A 385 -10.65 15.26 16.50
N ARG A 386 -11.74 14.54 16.77
CA ARG A 386 -12.61 13.99 15.72
C ARG A 386 -13.43 15.04 14.96
N GLN A 387 -13.61 16.22 15.53
CA GLN A 387 -14.38 17.31 14.90
C GLN A 387 -13.51 18.24 14.04
N ARG A 388 -12.20 18.03 14.03
CA ARG A 388 -11.27 18.83 13.23
C ARG A 388 -11.55 18.69 11.74
N SER A 389 -11.51 19.79 10.99
CA SER A 389 -11.75 19.77 9.54
C SER A 389 -10.65 19.04 8.76
N GLY A 390 -9.41 19.00 9.27
CA GLY A 390 -8.30 18.24 8.70
C GLY A 390 -8.40 16.73 8.96
N GLY A 391 -9.29 16.30 9.87
CA GLY A 391 -9.48 14.89 10.19
C GLY A 391 -8.31 14.22 10.91
N ASN A 392 -8.34 12.90 10.94
CA ASN A 392 -7.34 12.06 11.61
C ASN A 392 -6.87 10.94 10.68
N ALA A 393 -5.61 10.59 10.82
CA ALA A 393 -4.89 9.63 10.00
C ALA A 393 -4.10 8.63 10.86
N ILE A 394 -3.58 7.57 10.24
CA ILE A 394 -2.72 6.59 10.89
C ILE A 394 -1.50 6.26 10.04
N TYR A 395 -0.36 6.16 10.70
CA TYR A 395 0.86 5.55 10.22
C TYR A 395 1.06 4.23 10.99
N TYR A 396 0.97 3.10 10.28
CA TYR A 396 0.92 1.75 10.87
C TYR A 396 2.04 0.87 10.36
N HIS A 397 2.60 -0.03 11.20
CA HIS A 397 3.75 -0.86 10.86
C HIS A 397 3.38 -2.34 10.66
N VAL A 398 3.84 -2.93 9.55
CA VAL A 398 3.95 -4.39 9.36
C VAL A 398 5.40 -4.83 9.20
N SER A 399 6.33 -3.88 9.17
CA SER A 399 7.78 -4.02 9.22
C SER A 399 8.37 -2.90 10.06
N TYR A 400 9.46 -3.17 10.78
CA TYR A 400 10.09 -2.18 11.65
C TYR A 400 11.60 -2.41 11.76
N TYR A 401 12.36 -1.34 11.58
CA TYR A 401 13.79 -1.27 11.85
C TYR A 401 14.02 -0.46 13.13
N GLY A 402 14.36 -1.13 14.23
CA GLY A 402 14.55 -0.43 15.49
C GLY A 402 14.67 -1.34 16.72
N LYS A 403 14.67 -0.71 17.89
CA LYS A 403 14.76 -1.38 19.19
C LYS A 403 13.43 -1.99 19.62
N PRO A 404 13.41 -3.09 20.36
CA PRO A 404 14.55 -3.88 20.86
C PRO A 404 15.13 -4.83 19.83
N HIS A 405 14.42 -5.11 18.74
CA HIS A 405 14.83 -5.91 17.60
C HIS A 405 13.98 -5.56 16.38
N ASP A 406 14.60 -5.56 15.22
CA ASP A 406 13.92 -5.39 13.94
C ASP A 406 13.14 -6.66 13.54
N TYR A 407 12.13 -6.46 12.67
CA TYR A 407 11.43 -7.51 11.94
C TYR A 407 11.20 -7.02 10.50
N LEU A 408 12.00 -7.52 9.56
CA LEU A 408 12.18 -6.94 8.24
C LEU A 408 12.02 -7.93 7.09
N TRP A 409 12.53 -9.14 7.23
CA TRP A 409 12.71 -10.06 6.12
C TRP A 409 11.68 -11.21 6.05
N LEU A 410 10.77 -11.29 7.01
CA LEU A 410 9.59 -12.14 7.02
C LEU A 410 8.35 -11.30 7.30
N GLY A 411 7.23 -11.64 6.66
CA GLY A 411 5.93 -11.05 6.95
C GLY A 411 5.34 -11.69 8.22
N THR A 412 5.72 -11.20 9.39
CA THR A 412 5.39 -11.82 10.70
C THR A 412 4.36 -11.06 11.52
N SER A 413 3.84 -9.94 11.02
CA SER A 413 2.75 -9.21 11.67
C SER A 413 1.43 -9.97 11.52
N SER A 414 0.65 -10.03 12.61
CA SER A 414 -0.62 -10.78 12.60
C SER A 414 -1.69 -10.07 11.77
N PRO A 415 -2.26 -10.71 10.72
CA PRO A 415 -3.37 -10.14 9.98
C PRO A 415 -4.61 -9.88 10.84
N ALA A 416 -4.83 -10.69 11.87
CA ALA A 416 -5.94 -10.51 12.81
C ALA A 416 -5.75 -9.27 13.69
N GLN A 417 -4.51 -9.01 14.14
CA GLN A 417 -4.17 -7.79 14.87
C GLN A 417 -4.34 -6.57 13.96
N LEU A 418 -3.81 -6.62 12.72
CA LEU A 418 -3.95 -5.57 11.73
C LEU A 418 -5.45 -5.24 11.53
N GLN A 419 -6.27 -6.24 11.21
CA GLN A 419 -7.71 -6.01 11.00
C GLN A 419 -8.38 -5.42 12.25
N GLN A 420 -8.10 -5.94 13.43
CA GLN A 420 -8.65 -5.42 14.69
C GLN A 420 -8.27 -3.96 14.91
N GLN A 421 -7.00 -3.63 14.76
CA GLN A 421 -6.51 -2.28 15.03
C GLN A 421 -7.01 -1.27 13.99
N MET A 422 -7.07 -1.64 12.71
CA MET A 422 -7.58 -0.76 11.66
C MET A 422 -9.11 -0.58 11.76
N ASN A 423 -9.86 -1.62 12.14
CA ASN A 423 -11.28 -1.47 12.48
C ASN A 423 -11.48 -0.50 13.64
N LEU A 424 -10.68 -0.64 14.70
CA LEU A 424 -10.75 0.23 15.86
C LEU A 424 -10.36 1.68 15.50
N ALA A 425 -9.33 1.86 14.67
CA ALA A 425 -8.92 3.17 14.16
C ALA A 425 -10.08 3.85 13.43
N TYR A 426 -10.69 3.15 12.47
CA TYR A 426 -11.84 3.65 11.72
C TYR A 426 -13.01 4.04 12.63
N ASP A 427 -13.41 3.15 13.56
CA ASP A 427 -14.53 3.37 14.47
C ASP A 427 -14.27 4.53 15.46
N ARG A 428 -13.00 4.87 15.68
CA ARG A 428 -12.55 6.00 16.52
C ARG A 428 -12.30 7.29 15.74
N GLY A 429 -12.64 7.32 14.44
CA GLY A 429 -12.59 8.53 13.61
C GLY A 429 -11.25 8.78 12.91
N ILE A 430 -10.38 7.78 12.80
CA ILE A 430 -9.17 7.84 11.99
C ILE A 430 -9.56 7.42 10.55
N GLN A 431 -10.02 8.39 9.75
CA GLN A 431 -10.71 8.13 8.49
C GLN A 431 -10.21 8.98 7.31
N HIS A 432 -9.12 9.77 7.51
CA HIS A 432 -8.66 10.68 6.46
C HIS A 432 -7.51 10.12 5.62
N GLU A 433 -6.47 9.57 6.27
CA GLU A 433 -5.31 9.04 5.59
C GLU A 433 -4.77 7.80 6.33
N TRP A 434 -4.49 6.74 5.58
CA TRP A 434 -3.88 5.51 6.09
C TRP A 434 -2.60 5.19 5.34
N ILE A 435 -1.47 5.18 6.04
CA ILE A 435 -0.15 4.83 5.51
C ILE A 435 0.38 3.58 6.21
N LEU A 436 0.72 2.57 5.42
CA LEU A 436 1.34 1.35 5.89
C LEU A 436 2.85 1.37 5.68
N ASN A 437 3.62 1.28 6.76
CA ASN A 437 5.05 0.97 6.66
C ASN A 437 5.20 -0.51 6.29
N VAL A 438 5.57 -0.75 5.05
CA VAL A 438 5.80 -2.10 4.52
C VAL A 438 7.26 -2.55 4.65
N GLY A 439 8.15 -1.65 5.07
CA GLY A 439 9.59 -1.86 5.02
C GLY A 439 10.09 -1.89 3.59
N ASP A 440 10.08 -3.07 3.03
CA ASP A 440 10.12 -3.33 1.59
C ASP A 440 8.77 -3.87 1.09
N ILE A 441 8.54 -3.91 -0.22
CA ILE A 441 7.32 -4.50 -0.81
C ILE A 441 7.24 -5.99 -0.48
N LYS A 442 8.35 -6.71 -0.66
CA LYS A 442 8.51 -8.09 -0.25
C LYS A 442 9.11 -8.14 1.17
N PRO A 443 8.65 -8.98 2.07
CA PRO A 443 7.72 -10.10 1.89
C PRO A 443 6.29 -9.81 2.41
N ASN A 444 5.81 -8.60 2.32
CA ASN A 444 4.56 -8.18 2.96
C ASN A 444 3.36 -8.12 1.99
N GLU A 445 3.35 -8.93 0.93
CA GLU A 445 2.33 -8.90 -0.12
C GLU A 445 0.92 -9.02 0.45
N TYR A 446 0.65 -10.06 1.23
CA TYR A 446 -0.68 -10.28 1.80
C TYR A 446 -1.10 -9.20 2.79
N LEU A 447 -0.18 -8.77 3.67
CA LEU A 447 -0.48 -7.74 4.67
C LEU A 447 -0.75 -6.38 4.03
N THR A 448 -0.03 -6.06 2.96
CA THR A 448 -0.23 -4.84 2.17
C THR A 448 -1.59 -4.85 1.48
N GLU A 449 -1.96 -5.97 0.84
CA GLU A 449 -3.28 -6.08 0.20
C GLU A 449 -4.41 -6.01 1.24
N LEU A 450 -4.30 -6.72 2.35
CA LEU A 450 -5.29 -6.67 3.43
C LEU A 450 -5.52 -5.24 3.93
N PHE A 451 -4.44 -4.49 4.19
CA PHE A 451 -4.52 -3.11 4.67
C PHE A 451 -5.18 -2.18 3.65
N LEU A 452 -4.78 -2.28 2.38
CA LEU A 452 -5.31 -1.42 1.32
C LEU A 452 -6.74 -1.81 0.93
N ASP A 453 -7.09 -3.09 0.97
CA ASP A 453 -8.48 -3.53 0.77
C ASP A 453 -9.40 -3.04 1.91
N MET A 454 -8.90 -3.01 3.17
CA MET A 454 -9.64 -2.38 4.28
C MET A 454 -9.79 -0.87 4.07
N ALA A 455 -8.76 -0.19 3.59
CA ALA A 455 -8.83 1.24 3.30
C ALA A 455 -9.77 1.56 2.14
N TRP A 456 -9.92 0.63 1.19
CA TRP A 456 -10.85 0.76 0.07
C TRP A 456 -12.31 0.44 0.47
N ASP A 457 -12.54 -0.72 1.08
CA ASP A 457 -13.88 -1.16 1.53
C ASP A 457 -13.78 -1.90 2.87
N ILE A 458 -13.84 -1.14 3.95
CA ILE A 458 -13.70 -1.70 5.30
C ILE A 458 -14.84 -2.65 5.65
N ASP A 459 -16.04 -2.40 5.16
CA ASP A 459 -17.21 -3.22 5.48
C ASP A 459 -17.17 -4.57 4.78
N LEU A 460 -16.63 -4.62 3.56
CA LEU A 460 -16.40 -5.88 2.85
C LEU A 460 -15.43 -6.77 3.64
N VAL A 461 -14.29 -6.23 4.03
CA VAL A 461 -13.28 -6.99 4.78
C VAL A 461 -13.78 -7.38 6.18
N ARG A 462 -14.58 -6.53 6.83
CA ARG A 462 -15.26 -6.87 8.10
C ARG A 462 -16.18 -8.07 7.94
N ARG A 463 -16.99 -8.11 6.89
CA ARG A 463 -17.92 -9.24 6.64
C ARG A 463 -17.18 -10.53 6.32
N GLN A 464 -16.10 -10.47 5.57
CA GLN A 464 -15.27 -11.65 5.21
C GLN A 464 -14.46 -12.18 6.38
N GLY A 465 -13.99 -11.31 7.24
CA GLY A 465 -12.98 -11.59 8.25
C GLY A 465 -11.62 -11.93 7.63
N VAL A 466 -10.57 -11.91 8.45
CA VAL A 466 -9.18 -12.18 8.00
C VAL A 466 -9.06 -13.52 7.27
N ARG A 467 -9.69 -14.56 7.82
CA ARG A 467 -9.59 -15.90 7.22
C ARG A 467 -10.25 -15.98 5.85
N GLY A 468 -11.43 -15.37 5.69
CA GLY A 468 -12.12 -15.32 4.40
C GLY A 468 -11.35 -14.50 3.37
N HIS A 469 -10.82 -13.35 3.78
CA HIS A 469 -9.98 -12.51 2.93
C HIS A 469 -8.71 -13.23 2.49
N MET A 470 -7.98 -13.89 3.42
CA MET A 470 -6.80 -14.68 3.12
C MET A 470 -7.11 -15.84 2.16
N GLN A 471 -8.23 -16.52 2.36
CA GLN A 471 -8.66 -17.60 1.49
C GLN A 471 -8.94 -17.10 0.06
N GLN A 472 -9.55 -15.92 -0.09
CA GLN A 472 -9.79 -15.32 -1.41
C GLN A 472 -8.48 -14.91 -2.09
N PHE A 473 -7.54 -14.31 -1.34
CA PHE A 473 -6.20 -14.02 -1.83
C PHE A 473 -5.51 -15.28 -2.36
N LEU A 474 -5.41 -16.33 -1.54
CA LEU A 474 -4.75 -17.59 -1.90
C LEU A 474 -5.50 -18.36 -3.01
N GLN A 475 -6.83 -18.20 -3.09
CA GLN A 475 -7.63 -18.78 -4.17
C GLN A 475 -7.36 -18.10 -5.50
N ARG A 476 -7.23 -16.78 -5.52
CA ARG A 476 -6.89 -16.01 -6.72
C ARG A 476 -5.54 -16.46 -7.26
N GLU A 477 -4.54 -16.59 -6.39
CA GLU A 477 -3.17 -16.91 -6.80
C GLU A 477 -3.00 -18.40 -7.16
N PHE A 478 -3.53 -19.31 -6.35
CA PHE A 478 -3.21 -20.75 -6.44
C PHE A 478 -4.41 -21.67 -6.77
N GLY A 479 -5.57 -21.07 -6.99
CA GLY A 479 -6.80 -21.79 -7.34
C GLY A 479 -7.52 -22.41 -6.13
N ILE A 480 -8.81 -22.70 -6.33
CA ILE A 480 -9.74 -23.10 -5.28
C ILE A 480 -9.35 -24.39 -4.55
N LYS A 481 -8.75 -25.34 -5.26
CA LYS A 481 -8.39 -26.64 -4.68
C LYS A 481 -7.33 -26.53 -3.58
N ASN A 482 -6.48 -25.54 -3.67
CA ASN A 482 -5.37 -25.34 -2.75
C ASN A 482 -5.68 -24.29 -1.65
N ALA A 483 -6.66 -23.43 -1.88
CA ALA A 483 -6.91 -22.26 -1.06
C ALA A 483 -7.18 -22.58 0.41
N VAL A 484 -7.99 -23.59 0.70
CA VAL A 484 -8.35 -23.95 2.08
C VAL A 484 -7.12 -24.43 2.85
N GLN A 485 -6.37 -25.37 2.29
CA GLN A 485 -5.16 -25.90 2.92
C GLN A 485 -4.10 -24.82 3.10
N LEU A 486 -3.89 -23.96 2.09
CA LEU A 486 -2.95 -22.84 2.18
C LEU A 486 -3.39 -21.83 3.25
N THR A 487 -4.69 -21.58 3.37
CA THR A 487 -5.23 -20.70 4.43
C THR A 487 -4.95 -21.27 5.83
N ASP A 488 -5.09 -22.59 6.01
CA ASP A 488 -4.78 -23.25 7.29
C ASP A 488 -3.29 -23.14 7.63
N ILE A 489 -2.42 -23.37 6.64
CA ILE A 489 -0.96 -23.24 6.78
C ILE A 489 -0.58 -21.81 7.16
N MET A 490 -1.06 -20.83 6.41
CA MET A 490 -0.70 -19.42 6.65
C MET A 490 -1.33 -18.90 7.95
N ALA A 491 -2.53 -19.32 8.32
CA ALA A 491 -3.13 -18.95 9.60
C ALA A 491 -2.30 -19.48 10.78
N GLU A 492 -1.83 -20.74 10.72
CA GLU A 492 -0.94 -21.27 11.78
C GLU A 492 0.44 -20.62 11.76
N TYR A 493 0.99 -20.30 10.59
CA TYR A 493 2.22 -19.50 10.46
C TYR A 493 2.09 -18.17 11.20
N TYR A 494 1.05 -17.38 10.91
CA TYR A 494 0.82 -16.09 11.56
C TYR A 494 0.52 -16.24 13.06
N ARG A 495 -0.14 -17.31 13.48
CA ARG A 495 -0.39 -17.60 14.90
C ARG A 495 0.92 -17.84 15.65
N LEU A 496 1.81 -18.64 15.08
CA LEU A 496 3.14 -18.92 15.67
C LEU A 496 4.02 -17.66 15.69
N ALA A 497 3.97 -16.84 14.63
CA ALA A 497 4.69 -15.58 14.57
C ALA A 497 4.13 -14.54 15.56
N TYR A 498 2.82 -14.54 15.82
CA TYR A 498 2.21 -13.67 16.83
C TYR A 498 2.57 -14.06 18.25
N GLU A 499 2.68 -15.35 18.54
CA GLU A 499 3.15 -15.86 19.83
C GLU A 499 4.58 -15.35 20.15
N CYS A 500 5.48 -15.44 19.19
CA CYS A 500 6.78 -14.78 19.17
C CYS A 500 7.29 -14.69 17.74
N LYS A 501 7.65 -13.48 17.29
CA LYS A 501 8.26 -13.34 15.97
C LYS A 501 9.53 -14.19 15.90
N PRO A 502 9.77 -14.91 14.78
CA PRO A 502 11.00 -15.70 14.61
C PRO A 502 12.27 -14.88 14.86
N GLU A 503 12.30 -13.62 14.42
CA GLU A 503 13.42 -12.71 14.61
C GLU A 503 13.70 -12.45 16.11
N PHE A 504 12.66 -12.40 16.94
CA PHE A 504 12.76 -12.10 18.37
C PHE A 504 13.26 -13.28 19.22
N MET A 505 13.24 -14.50 18.67
CA MET A 505 13.80 -15.68 19.34
C MET A 505 15.29 -15.54 19.68
N GLY A 506 16.02 -14.71 18.93
CA GLY A 506 17.44 -14.41 19.17
C GLY A 506 17.71 -13.40 20.29
N GLY A 507 16.65 -12.82 20.88
CA GLY A 507 16.77 -11.76 21.88
C GLY A 507 17.13 -10.40 21.29
N THR A 508 17.47 -9.45 22.14
CA THR A 508 17.82 -8.09 21.73
C THR A 508 19.21 -8.02 21.12
N ARG A 509 19.38 -7.23 20.06
CA ARG A 509 20.68 -6.99 19.39
C ARG A 509 21.53 -5.98 20.16
N VAL A 510 21.88 -6.29 21.41
CA VAL A 510 22.58 -5.38 22.33
C VAL A 510 23.97 -4.94 21.86
N LEU A 511 24.63 -5.73 21.01
CA LEU A 511 25.95 -5.37 20.46
C LEU A 511 25.86 -4.26 19.42
N GLU A 512 24.74 -4.18 18.71
CA GLU A 512 24.51 -3.17 17.67
C GLU A 512 23.80 -1.94 18.26
N TRP A 513 22.89 -2.19 19.22
CA TRP A 513 22.11 -1.13 19.85
C TRP A 513 22.15 -1.25 21.38
N PRO A 514 22.95 -0.43 22.07
CA PRO A 514 22.83 -0.30 23.51
C PRO A 514 21.40 0.09 23.87
N VAL A 515 20.72 -0.75 24.65
CA VAL A 515 19.34 -0.56 25.06
C VAL A 515 19.24 -0.56 26.60
N ALA A 516 18.25 0.15 27.11
CA ALA A 516 17.91 0.06 28.52
C ALA A 516 17.26 -1.31 28.85
N ASP A 517 17.33 -1.76 30.09
CA ASP A 517 16.76 -3.06 30.49
C ASP A 517 15.29 -3.22 30.11
N TRP A 518 14.51 -2.15 30.17
CA TRP A 518 13.09 -2.16 29.82
C TRP A 518 12.84 -2.25 28.29
N GLU A 519 13.86 -1.98 27.46
CA GLU A 519 13.82 -2.12 25.99
C GLU A 519 14.34 -3.50 25.53
N THR A 520 14.73 -4.39 26.44
CA THR A 520 15.28 -5.69 26.06
C THR A 520 14.20 -6.75 25.85
N ILE A 521 14.41 -7.61 24.87
CA ILE A 521 13.68 -8.87 24.76
C ILE A 521 14.26 -9.80 25.79
N LYS A 522 13.53 -9.99 26.90
CA LYS A 522 13.92 -10.93 27.94
C LYS A 522 13.66 -12.36 27.48
N GLY A 523 14.39 -13.30 28.04
CA GLY A 523 14.17 -14.72 27.78
C GLY A 523 12.68 -15.09 27.95
N LEU A 524 12.13 -15.84 27.00
CA LEU A 524 10.71 -16.13 26.91
C LEU A 524 10.16 -16.93 28.09
N GLY A 525 11.04 -17.49 28.94
CA GLY A 525 10.63 -18.34 30.05
C GLY A 525 9.95 -19.65 29.63
N TRP A 526 10.08 -20.01 28.36
CA TRP A 526 9.48 -21.21 27.80
C TRP A 526 10.21 -22.48 28.25
N SER A 527 9.44 -23.52 28.60
CA SER A 527 10.00 -24.81 28.90
C SER A 527 10.57 -25.49 27.63
N GLU A 528 11.51 -26.40 27.82
CA GLU A 528 12.02 -27.24 26.71
C GLU A 528 10.88 -27.94 25.97
N LYS A 529 9.85 -28.40 26.67
CA LYS A 529 8.66 -28.99 26.09
C LYS A 529 7.99 -28.02 25.10
N HIS A 530 7.75 -26.78 25.50
CA HIS A 530 7.13 -25.75 24.66
C HIS A 530 7.97 -25.43 23.41
N LEU A 531 9.29 -25.33 23.58
CA LEU A 531 10.21 -25.11 22.45
C LEU A 531 10.19 -26.27 21.46
N ARG A 532 10.15 -27.53 21.93
CA ARG A 532 10.03 -28.72 21.08
C ARG A 532 8.67 -28.77 20.36
N GLU A 533 7.59 -28.41 21.02
CA GLU A 533 6.25 -28.33 20.41
C GLU A 533 6.20 -27.26 19.32
N ARG A 534 6.80 -26.09 19.55
CA ARG A 534 6.93 -25.02 18.58
C ARG A 534 7.71 -25.50 17.34
N MET A 535 8.87 -26.14 17.55
CA MET A 535 9.67 -26.72 16.46
C MET A 535 8.87 -27.73 15.65
N ALA A 536 8.18 -28.65 16.32
CA ALA A 536 7.36 -29.66 15.63
C ALA A 536 6.28 -29.03 14.74
N LYS A 537 5.65 -27.94 15.18
CA LYS A 537 4.67 -27.19 14.39
C LYS A 537 5.29 -26.54 13.15
N TYR A 538 6.45 -25.87 13.29
CA TYR A 538 7.15 -25.30 12.15
C TYR A 538 7.66 -26.37 11.17
N ASP A 539 8.12 -27.52 11.68
CA ASP A 539 8.54 -28.65 10.86
C ASP A 539 7.35 -29.23 10.06
N ASP A 540 6.18 -29.36 10.70
CA ASP A 540 4.96 -29.81 10.04
C ASP A 540 4.52 -28.85 8.93
N LEU A 541 4.46 -27.53 9.23
CA LEU A 541 4.15 -26.52 8.21
C LEU A 541 5.15 -26.55 7.04
N SER A 542 6.45 -26.65 7.34
CA SER A 542 7.50 -26.73 6.32
C SER A 542 7.34 -27.95 5.42
N ASN A 543 7.01 -29.11 6.02
CA ASN A 543 6.77 -30.36 5.27
C ASN A 543 5.52 -30.29 4.41
N GLN A 544 4.43 -29.70 4.90
CA GLN A 544 3.21 -29.48 4.12
C GLN A 544 3.48 -28.57 2.92
N VAL A 545 4.15 -27.43 3.13
CA VAL A 545 4.52 -26.50 2.07
C VAL A 545 5.42 -27.16 1.03
N GLU A 546 6.42 -27.93 1.45
CA GLU A 546 7.32 -28.64 0.53
C GLU A 546 6.58 -29.69 -0.30
N SER A 547 5.65 -30.41 0.32
CA SER A 547 4.79 -31.37 -0.38
C SER A 547 3.89 -30.69 -1.43
N MET A 548 3.35 -29.52 -1.11
CA MET A 548 2.55 -28.74 -2.06
C MET A 548 3.42 -28.17 -3.18
N PHE A 549 4.58 -27.61 -2.85
CA PHE A 549 5.50 -27.01 -3.83
C PHE A 549 5.93 -27.98 -4.92
N LYS A 550 6.14 -29.28 -4.58
CA LYS A 550 6.44 -30.32 -5.56
C LYS A 550 5.34 -30.51 -6.60
N LYS A 551 4.09 -30.20 -6.26
CA LYS A 551 2.90 -30.37 -7.11
C LYS A 551 2.49 -29.07 -7.82
N VAL A 552 3.07 -27.93 -7.44
CA VAL A 552 2.80 -26.64 -8.09
C VAL A 552 3.29 -26.69 -9.54
N PRO A 553 2.48 -26.24 -10.52
CA PRO A 553 2.92 -26.09 -11.91
C PRO A 553 4.18 -25.24 -12.03
N ALA A 554 4.99 -25.51 -13.06
CA ALA A 554 6.28 -24.85 -13.23
C ALA A 554 6.15 -23.33 -13.34
N ASP A 555 5.12 -22.85 -14.03
CA ASP A 555 4.78 -21.44 -14.23
C ASP A 555 4.26 -20.72 -12.97
N LYS A 556 3.96 -21.45 -11.89
CA LYS A 556 3.50 -20.91 -10.60
C LYS A 556 4.49 -21.13 -9.46
N LYS A 557 5.69 -21.68 -9.73
CA LYS A 557 6.65 -21.99 -8.68
C LYS A 557 7.27 -20.78 -8.04
N ASP A 558 7.62 -19.78 -8.81
CA ASP A 558 8.24 -18.56 -8.30
C ASP A 558 7.26 -17.76 -7.44
N GLU A 559 6.02 -17.65 -7.89
CA GLU A 559 4.92 -17.07 -7.12
C GLU A 559 4.68 -17.82 -5.79
N PHE A 560 4.57 -19.14 -5.84
CA PHE A 560 4.36 -19.96 -4.64
C PHE A 560 5.56 -19.87 -3.68
N TYR A 561 6.78 -19.85 -4.22
CA TYR A 561 7.98 -19.64 -3.42
C TYR A 561 7.91 -18.32 -2.67
N GLN A 562 7.62 -17.22 -3.35
CA GLN A 562 7.59 -15.87 -2.78
C GLN A 562 6.48 -15.72 -1.73
N ILE A 563 5.25 -16.09 -2.07
CA ILE A 563 4.08 -15.79 -1.22
C ILE A 563 3.97 -16.76 -0.03
N VAL A 564 4.36 -18.03 -0.21
CA VAL A 564 4.12 -19.09 0.79
C VAL A 564 5.41 -19.72 1.30
N LYS A 565 6.22 -20.28 0.39
CA LYS A 565 7.34 -21.13 0.78
C LYS A 565 8.43 -20.39 1.52
N TYR A 566 8.82 -19.22 1.04
CA TYR A 566 9.82 -18.38 1.66
C TYR A 566 9.45 -18.00 3.11
N GLN A 567 8.21 -17.58 3.32
CA GLN A 567 7.70 -17.19 4.63
C GLN A 567 7.79 -18.35 5.64
N VAL A 568 7.18 -19.48 5.28
CA VAL A 568 7.06 -20.63 6.19
C VAL A 568 8.42 -21.28 6.44
N GLN A 569 9.19 -21.55 5.39
CA GLN A 569 10.48 -22.21 5.53
C GLN A 569 11.54 -21.32 6.13
N GLY A 570 11.56 -20.03 5.83
CA GLY A 570 12.44 -19.05 6.45
C GLY A 570 12.23 -18.99 7.96
N ALA A 571 10.97 -18.90 8.41
CA ALA A 571 10.62 -18.92 9.82
C ALA A 571 11.01 -20.24 10.50
N ALA A 572 10.72 -21.39 9.84
CA ALA A 572 11.07 -22.71 10.35
C ALA A 572 12.59 -22.87 10.55
N GLN A 573 13.39 -22.46 9.58
CA GLN A 573 14.86 -22.55 9.67
C GLN A 573 15.43 -21.63 10.74
N LEU A 574 14.90 -20.40 10.87
CA LEU A 574 15.35 -19.48 11.91
C LEU A 574 15.01 -20.01 13.30
N ASN A 575 13.79 -20.51 13.53
CA ASN A 575 13.42 -21.14 14.79
C ASN A 575 14.33 -22.36 15.09
N ARG A 576 14.59 -23.21 14.10
CA ARG A 576 15.50 -24.37 14.28
C ARG A 576 16.89 -23.90 14.70
N LYS A 577 17.46 -22.89 14.04
CA LYS A 577 18.76 -22.32 14.37
C LYS A 577 18.83 -21.80 15.81
N LEU A 578 17.77 -21.19 16.30
CA LEU A 578 17.76 -20.50 17.60
C LEU A 578 17.32 -21.38 18.78
N ILE A 579 16.58 -22.47 18.51
CA ILE A 579 16.10 -23.40 19.54
C ILE A 579 17.09 -24.56 19.76
N MET A 580 17.78 -25.02 18.70
CA MET A 580 18.77 -26.11 18.80
C MET A 580 20.15 -25.59 19.18
#